data_0800ceaa2d4f5d9881c2c74482c27f82
#
_entry.id   0800ceaa2d4f5d9881c2c74482c27f82
#
_cell.length_a   1.000
_cell.length_b   1.000
_cell.length_c   1.000
_cell.angle_alpha   90.00
_cell.angle_beta   90.00
_cell.angle_gamma   90.00
#
_symmetry.space_group_name_H-M   'P 1'
#
loop_
_entity.id
_entity.type
_entity.pdbx_description
1 polymer ?
#
loop_
_entity_poly.entity_id
_entity_poly.type
_entity_poly.pdbx_seq_one_letter_code
_entity_poly.pdbx_strand_id
1 'polypeptide(L)'
;MTTTNELTQTPGRINIAEVAPKVYRAQIGLDAAARQGLEPSLVELIQIRASQLNNCAYCLHMHTSDARKAGESEERLHMVAVWRDAAHFFSAEERAALALTEAITLIAERGVPDAVYRESADVLGEEKTAQVVAAICAINTWNRFSIATGKIAGTDERKK
;
A
#
# COMPACT_ATOMS: atom_id res chain seq x y z
N MET A 1 -11.56 -29.73 22.07
CA MET A 1 -10.64 -28.71 21.49
C MET A 1 -11.22 -28.33 20.14
N THR A 2 -11.96 -27.24 20.08
CA THR A 2 -12.53 -26.69 18.84
C THR A 2 -11.39 -26.00 18.10
N THR A 3 -10.90 -26.61 17.02
CA THR A 3 -10.07 -25.95 16.03
C THR A 3 -10.88 -24.80 15.46
N THR A 4 -10.62 -23.58 15.91
CA THR A 4 -11.07 -22.38 15.23
C THR A 4 -10.45 -22.41 13.83
N ASN A 5 -11.25 -22.82 12.84
CA ASN A 5 -10.89 -22.66 11.44
C ASN A 5 -10.84 -21.14 11.22
N GLU A 6 -9.64 -20.55 11.28
CA GLU A 6 -9.47 -19.12 11.06
C GLU A 6 -9.89 -18.82 9.62
N LEU A 7 -11.07 -18.23 9.48
CA LEU A 7 -11.57 -17.78 8.21
C LEU A 7 -10.64 -16.72 7.65
N THR A 8 -10.02 -17.00 6.53
CA THR A 8 -9.13 -16.06 5.83
C THR A 8 -9.90 -15.08 4.96
N GLN A 9 -11.19 -15.33 4.78
CA GLN A 9 -12.07 -14.57 3.88
C GLN A 9 -13.52 -14.61 4.36
N THR A 10 -14.28 -13.57 4.07
CA THR A 10 -15.72 -13.51 4.34
C THR A 10 -16.44 -14.63 3.59
N PRO A 11 -17.28 -15.44 4.26
CA PRO A 11 -18.03 -16.50 3.62
C PRO A 11 -18.87 -16.01 2.43
N GLY A 12 -18.89 -16.80 1.36
CA GLY A 12 -19.64 -16.47 0.12
C GLY A 12 -18.92 -15.50 -0.84
N ARG A 13 -17.75 -14.99 -0.47
CA ARG A 13 -16.90 -14.21 -1.39
C ARG A 13 -15.92 -15.11 -2.12
N ILE A 14 -15.57 -14.74 -3.36
CA ILE A 14 -14.61 -15.49 -4.16
C ILE A 14 -13.17 -15.31 -3.62
N ASN A 15 -12.35 -16.35 -3.77
CA ASN A 15 -10.89 -16.21 -3.67
C ASN A 15 -10.32 -15.92 -5.06
N ILE A 16 -9.90 -14.67 -5.29
CA ILE A 16 -9.43 -14.24 -6.61
C ILE A 16 -8.16 -14.99 -7.06
N ALA A 17 -7.31 -15.43 -6.14
CA ALA A 17 -6.13 -16.21 -6.48
C ALA A 17 -6.47 -17.59 -7.06
N GLU A 18 -7.55 -18.19 -6.61
CA GLU A 18 -8.05 -19.50 -7.08
C GLU A 18 -8.88 -19.37 -8.34
N VAL A 19 -9.80 -18.40 -8.39
CA VAL A 19 -10.78 -18.28 -9.49
C VAL A 19 -10.17 -17.59 -10.71
N ALA A 20 -9.26 -16.63 -10.51
CA ALA A 20 -8.59 -15.88 -11.58
C ALA A 20 -7.05 -15.86 -11.41
N PRO A 21 -6.39 -17.02 -11.42
CA PRO A 21 -4.97 -17.13 -11.07
C PRO A 21 -4.04 -16.38 -12.04
N LYS A 22 -4.44 -16.19 -13.30
CA LYS A 22 -3.65 -15.42 -14.27
C LYS A 22 -3.67 -13.93 -13.93
N VAL A 23 -4.82 -13.39 -13.53
CA VAL A 23 -4.97 -11.98 -13.09
C VAL A 23 -4.18 -11.75 -11.82
N TYR A 24 -4.30 -12.66 -10.85
CA TYR A 24 -3.58 -12.56 -9.58
C TYR A 24 -2.05 -12.57 -9.78
N ARG A 25 -1.53 -13.46 -10.64
CA ARG A 25 -0.10 -13.50 -10.99
C ARG A 25 0.37 -12.25 -11.73
N ALA A 26 -0.44 -11.70 -12.64
CA ALA A 26 -0.10 -10.46 -13.33
C ALA A 26 0.03 -9.29 -12.34
N GLN A 27 -0.86 -9.22 -11.33
CA GLN A 27 -0.78 -8.22 -10.27
C GLN A 27 0.47 -8.39 -9.38
N ILE A 28 0.86 -9.63 -9.05
CA ILE A 28 2.14 -9.89 -8.37
C ILE A 28 3.31 -9.37 -9.20
N GLY A 29 3.30 -9.60 -10.51
CA GLY A 29 4.33 -9.11 -11.43
C GLY A 29 4.39 -7.59 -11.49
N LEU A 30 3.25 -6.91 -11.55
CA LEU A 30 3.17 -5.45 -11.50
C LEU A 30 3.75 -4.92 -10.18
N ASP A 31 3.33 -5.47 -9.05
CA ASP A 31 3.82 -5.05 -7.73
C ASP A 31 5.34 -5.24 -7.60
N ALA A 32 5.87 -6.37 -8.04
CA ALA A 32 7.31 -6.65 -8.02
C ALA A 32 8.09 -5.68 -8.92
N ALA A 33 7.60 -5.37 -10.12
CA ALA A 33 8.24 -4.43 -11.03
C ALA A 33 8.20 -2.99 -10.49
N ALA A 34 7.09 -2.59 -9.88
CA ALA A 34 6.91 -1.25 -9.33
C ALA A 34 7.83 -0.94 -8.14
N ARG A 35 8.27 -1.98 -7.41
CA ARG A 35 9.19 -1.82 -6.26
C ARG A 35 10.65 -1.67 -6.66
N GLN A 36 11.01 -1.95 -7.91
CA GLN A 36 12.40 -1.91 -8.34
C GLN A 36 12.98 -0.50 -8.22
N GLY A 37 14.16 -0.39 -7.61
CA GLY A 37 14.82 0.90 -7.41
C GLY A 37 14.24 1.77 -6.29
N LEU A 38 13.18 1.33 -5.60
CA LEU A 38 12.66 2.00 -4.41
C LEU A 38 13.22 1.37 -3.14
N GLU A 39 13.54 2.22 -2.16
CA GLU A 39 13.90 1.75 -0.83
C GLU A 39 12.72 0.99 -0.18
N PRO A 40 12.97 -0.19 0.44
CA PRO A 40 11.89 -0.99 1.04
C PRO A 40 11.03 -0.22 2.05
N SER A 41 11.63 0.65 2.86
CA SER A 41 10.91 1.49 3.81
C SER A 41 9.95 2.46 3.12
N LEU A 42 10.36 3.08 2.00
CA LEU A 42 9.52 3.96 1.21
C LEU A 42 8.32 3.21 0.62
N VAL A 43 8.55 1.99 0.12
CA VAL A 43 7.47 1.14 -0.41
C VAL A 43 6.43 0.85 0.68
N GLU A 44 6.86 0.47 1.90
CA GLU A 44 5.93 0.20 3.00
C GLU A 44 5.15 1.46 3.41
N LEU A 45 5.75 2.65 3.44
CA LEU A 45 5.04 3.90 3.72
C LEU A 45 3.93 4.19 2.70
N ILE A 46 4.22 4.01 1.40
CA ILE A 46 3.24 4.14 0.31
C ILE A 46 2.07 3.16 0.53
N GLN A 47 2.38 1.90 0.81
CA GLN A 47 1.39 0.84 0.97
C GLN A 47 0.54 1.03 2.22
N ILE A 48 1.14 1.44 3.33
CA ILE A 48 0.42 1.77 4.56
C ILE A 48 -0.52 2.94 4.33
N ARG A 49 -0.03 4.05 3.73
CA ARG A 49 -0.86 5.24 3.53
C ARG A 49 -2.03 4.99 2.60
N ALA A 50 -1.82 4.34 1.45
CA ALA A 50 -2.89 3.96 0.54
C ALA A 50 -3.93 3.06 1.23
N SER A 51 -3.47 2.10 2.04
CA SER A 51 -4.36 1.18 2.77
C SER A 51 -5.18 1.88 3.86
N GLN A 52 -4.62 2.91 4.52
CA GLN A 52 -5.36 3.78 5.45
C GLN A 52 -6.48 4.52 4.73
N LEU A 53 -6.17 5.16 3.59
CA LEU A 53 -7.13 5.95 2.82
C LEU A 53 -8.26 5.09 2.23
N ASN A 54 -7.93 3.89 1.77
CA ASN A 54 -8.91 2.95 1.23
C ASN A 54 -9.63 2.12 2.31
N ASN A 55 -9.29 2.27 3.59
CA ASN A 55 -9.83 1.46 4.69
C ASN A 55 -9.63 -0.05 4.50
N CYS A 56 -8.48 -0.48 3.94
CA CYS A 56 -8.15 -1.89 3.77
C CYS A 56 -7.50 -2.44 5.04
N ALA A 57 -8.28 -2.98 5.96
CA ALA A 57 -7.77 -3.53 7.22
C ALA A 57 -6.77 -4.67 7.01
N TYR A 58 -7.03 -5.58 6.05
CA TYR A 58 -6.13 -6.68 5.70
C TYR A 58 -4.76 -6.16 5.25
N CYS A 59 -4.76 -5.22 4.30
CA CYS A 59 -3.53 -4.67 3.74
C CYS A 59 -2.76 -3.85 4.79
N LEU A 60 -3.48 -3.03 5.56
CA LEU A 60 -2.87 -2.21 6.61
C LEU A 60 -2.19 -3.10 7.67
N HIS A 61 -2.87 -4.15 8.16
CA HIS A 61 -2.29 -5.09 9.10
C HIS A 61 -1.03 -5.76 8.54
N MET A 62 -1.08 -6.20 7.29
CA MET A 62 0.02 -6.88 6.62
C MET A 62 1.25 -5.97 6.48
N HIS A 63 1.06 -4.77 5.92
CA HIS A 63 2.16 -3.85 5.67
C HIS A 63 2.75 -3.23 6.93
N THR A 64 1.95 -2.93 7.95
CA THR A 64 2.49 -2.50 9.25
C THR A 64 3.29 -3.61 9.93
N SER A 65 2.84 -4.87 9.79
CA SER A 65 3.61 -6.02 10.30
C SER A 65 4.94 -6.20 9.57
N ASP A 66 4.97 -6.02 8.24
CA ASP A 66 6.19 -6.16 7.45
C ASP A 66 7.17 -5.01 7.71
N ALA A 67 6.67 -3.78 7.80
CA ALA A 67 7.48 -2.61 8.16
C ALA A 67 8.16 -2.77 9.53
N ARG A 68 7.43 -3.26 10.56
CA ARG A 68 8.00 -3.56 11.87
C ARG A 68 9.13 -4.59 11.80
N LYS A 69 8.93 -5.66 11.05
CA LYS A 69 9.96 -6.70 10.87
C LYS A 69 11.19 -6.16 10.16
N ALA A 70 11.01 -5.17 9.27
CA ALA A 70 12.09 -4.47 8.60
C ALA A 70 12.78 -3.42 9.48
N GLY A 71 12.34 -3.23 10.73
CA GLY A 71 12.95 -2.32 11.70
C GLY A 71 12.30 -0.93 11.77
N GLU A 72 11.12 -0.72 11.14
CA GLU A 72 10.40 0.55 11.26
C GLU A 72 9.84 0.73 12.68
N SER A 73 9.95 1.95 13.21
CA SER A 73 9.49 2.27 14.55
C SER A 73 7.97 2.42 14.63
N GLU A 74 7.39 2.01 15.77
CA GLU A 74 5.97 2.23 16.06
C GLU A 74 5.58 3.70 15.99
N GLU A 75 6.47 4.57 16.45
CA GLU A 75 6.25 6.01 16.43
C GLU A 75 6.05 6.53 15.00
N ARG A 76 6.94 6.17 14.08
CA ARG A 76 6.80 6.56 12.67
C ARG A 76 5.55 5.94 12.02
N LEU A 77 5.26 4.66 12.31
CA LEU A 77 4.06 3.99 11.79
C LEU A 77 2.77 4.70 12.20
N HIS A 78 2.69 5.17 13.45
CA HIS A 78 1.54 5.94 13.92
C HIS A 78 1.43 7.31 13.23
N MET A 79 2.56 7.94 12.92
CA MET A 79 2.59 9.26 12.28
C MET A 79 2.24 9.24 10.79
N VAL A 80 2.25 8.09 10.11
CA VAL A 80 1.90 8.01 8.67
C VAL A 80 0.52 8.60 8.39
N ALA A 81 -0.46 8.38 9.24
CA ALA A 81 -1.83 8.88 9.03
C ALA A 81 -1.92 10.41 9.08
N VAL A 82 -1.03 11.05 9.82
CA VAL A 82 -0.98 12.49 10.08
C VAL A 82 0.36 13.11 9.64
N TRP A 83 1.00 12.52 8.65
CA TRP A 83 2.37 12.83 8.24
C TRP A 83 2.61 14.31 7.93
N ARG A 84 1.59 15.06 7.49
CA ARG A 84 1.74 16.49 7.17
C ARG A 84 2.06 17.33 8.41
N ASP A 85 1.43 17.02 9.53
CA ASP A 85 1.68 17.69 10.81
C ASP A 85 2.92 17.12 11.51
N ALA A 86 3.30 15.89 11.16
CA ALA A 86 4.45 15.16 11.67
C ALA A 86 5.62 15.11 10.65
N ALA A 87 5.75 16.13 9.80
CA ALA A 87 6.67 16.14 8.66
C ALA A 87 8.15 15.86 9.03
N HIS A 88 8.56 16.18 10.25
CA HIS A 88 9.92 15.95 10.74
C HIS A 88 10.29 14.46 10.93
N PHE A 89 9.30 13.56 10.98
CA PHE A 89 9.53 12.10 11.00
C PHE A 89 9.89 11.52 9.62
N PHE A 90 9.71 12.30 8.55
CA PHE A 90 9.81 11.80 7.17
C PHE A 90 10.81 12.62 6.36
N SER A 91 11.60 11.95 5.54
CA SER A 91 12.52 12.60 4.60
C SER A 91 11.76 13.38 3.52
N ALA A 92 12.45 14.21 2.75
CA ALA A 92 11.84 14.94 1.64
C ALA A 92 11.23 13.98 0.59
N GLU A 93 11.93 12.88 0.26
CA GLU A 93 11.44 11.86 -0.68
C GLU A 93 10.21 11.12 -0.15
N GLU A 94 10.21 10.74 1.14
CA GLU A 94 9.07 10.10 1.78
C GLU A 94 7.84 11.00 1.78
N ARG A 95 8.00 12.29 2.09
CA ARG A 95 6.89 13.26 2.03
C ARG A 95 6.35 13.45 0.61
N ALA A 96 7.23 13.50 -0.38
CA ALA A 96 6.85 13.58 -1.80
C ALA A 96 6.05 12.34 -2.23
N ALA A 97 6.51 11.16 -1.86
CA ALA A 97 5.80 9.90 -2.14
C ALA A 97 4.45 9.82 -1.41
N LEU A 98 4.37 10.25 -0.15
CA LEU A 98 3.11 10.28 0.61
C LEU A 98 2.11 11.27 0.00
N ALA A 99 2.56 12.43 -0.49
CA ALA A 99 1.70 13.39 -1.17
C ALA A 99 1.11 12.81 -2.48
N LEU A 100 1.93 12.14 -3.29
CA LEU A 100 1.45 11.43 -4.48
C LEU A 100 0.52 10.27 -4.11
N THR A 101 0.83 9.54 -3.04
CA THR A 101 -0.01 8.44 -2.57
C THR A 101 -1.43 8.91 -2.26
N GLU A 102 -1.57 10.03 -1.56
CA GLU A 102 -2.88 10.60 -1.26
C GLU A 102 -3.61 11.05 -2.53
N ALA A 103 -2.94 11.82 -3.40
CA ALA A 103 -3.54 12.35 -4.60
C ALA A 103 -4.01 11.24 -5.57
N ILE A 104 -3.18 10.21 -5.78
CA ILE A 104 -3.50 9.10 -6.69
C ILE A 104 -4.52 8.16 -6.07
N THR A 105 -4.46 7.90 -4.78
CA THR A 105 -5.44 7.02 -4.10
C THR A 105 -6.83 7.64 -4.11
N LEU A 106 -6.93 8.95 -3.90
CA LEU A 106 -8.18 9.72 -3.89
C LEU A 106 -8.46 10.41 -5.25
N ILE A 107 -7.99 9.83 -6.34
CA ILE A 107 -8.04 10.42 -7.68
C ILE A 107 -9.47 10.79 -8.12
N ALA A 108 -10.47 10.06 -7.67
CA ALA A 108 -11.87 10.32 -8.00
C ALA A 108 -12.41 11.63 -7.39
N GLU A 109 -11.77 12.17 -6.34
CA GLU A 109 -12.23 13.39 -5.67
C GLU A 109 -11.80 14.65 -6.44
N ARG A 110 -10.55 14.71 -6.89
CA ARG A 110 -9.98 15.93 -7.51
C ARG A 110 -8.81 15.69 -8.46
N GLY A 111 -8.60 14.45 -8.90
CA GLY A 111 -7.44 14.08 -9.71
C GLY A 111 -6.12 14.22 -8.97
N VAL A 112 -5.04 14.35 -9.71
CA VAL A 112 -3.70 14.66 -9.18
C VAL A 112 -3.41 16.13 -9.51
N PRO A 113 -3.41 17.04 -8.52
CA PRO A 113 -3.12 18.45 -8.80
C PRO A 113 -1.70 18.64 -9.36
N ASP A 114 -1.56 19.50 -10.35
CA ASP A 114 -0.27 19.79 -11.01
C ASP A 114 0.82 20.22 -10.03
N ALA A 115 0.46 20.96 -8.98
CA ALA A 115 1.41 21.39 -7.95
C ALA A 115 1.97 20.17 -7.20
N VAL A 116 1.10 19.25 -6.75
CA VAL A 116 1.52 18.04 -6.05
C VAL A 116 2.43 17.19 -6.93
N TYR A 117 2.06 17.00 -8.20
CA TYR A 117 2.87 16.23 -9.14
C TYR A 117 4.27 16.86 -9.33
N ARG A 118 4.32 18.15 -9.65
CA ARG A 118 5.59 18.85 -9.91
C ARG A 118 6.50 18.88 -8.68
N GLU A 119 5.99 19.28 -7.53
CA GLU A 119 6.77 19.30 -6.28
C GLU A 119 7.33 17.93 -5.92
N SER A 120 6.54 16.87 -6.13
CA SER A 120 6.99 15.50 -5.89
C SER A 120 8.03 15.05 -6.92
N ALA A 121 7.82 15.34 -8.20
CA ALA A 121 8.74 14.97 -9.27
C ALA A 121 10.09 15.71 -9.17
N ASP A 122 10.08 16.96 -8.73
CA ASP A 122 11.30 17.74 -8.48
C ASP A 122 12.17 17.11 -7.37
N VAL A 123 11.54 16.52 -6.35
CA VAL A 123 12.25 15.86 -5.24
C VAL A 123 12.69 14.44 -5.62
N LEU A 124 11.85 13.67 -6.29
CA LEU A 124 12.08 12.25 -6.59
C LEU A 124 12.93 12.04 -7.86
N GLY A 125 12.83 12.94 -8.82
CA GLY A 125 13.32 12.73 -10.17
C GLY A 125 12.38 11.86 -11.01
N GLU A 126 12.57 11.86 -12.32
CA GLU A 126 11.62 11.25 -13.28
C GLU A 126 11.46 9.74 -13.07
N GLU A 127 12.57 9.01 -12.95
CA GLU A 127 12.56 7.55 -12.84
C GLU A 127 11.88 7.10 -11.54
N LYS A 128 12.27 7.66 -10.40
CA LYS A 128 11.69 7.32 -9.09
C LYS A 128 10.21 7.75 -9.01
N THR A 129 9.83 8.86 -9.64
CA THR A 129 8.42 9.28 -9.73
C THR A 129 7.59 8.24 -10.47
N ALA A 130 8.07 7.72 -11.59
CA ALA A 130 7.38 6.66 -12.34
C ALA A 130 7.21 5.39 -11.49
N GLN A 131 8.23 4.98 -10.76
CA GLN A 131 8.17 3.82 -9.86
C GLN A 131 7.20 4.05 -8.69
N VAL A 132 7.22 5.23 -8.07
CA VAL A 132 6.28 5.59 -7.00
C VAL A 132 4.84 5.56 -7.50
N VAL A 133 4.55 6.14 -8.67
CA VAL A 133 3.22 6.09 -9.29
C VAL A 133 2.78 4.65 -9.53
N ALA A 134 3.66 3.80 -10.09
CA ALA A 134 3.37 2.39 -10.31
C ALA A 134 3.11 1.63 -8.99
N ALA A 135 3.90 1.87 -7.94
CA ALA A 135 3.72 1.26 -6.63
C ALA A 135 2.38 1.67 -5.99
N ILE A 136 1.99 2.93 -6.12
CA ILE A 136 0.68 3.42 -5.65
C ILE A 136 -0.47 2.73 -6.41
N CYS A 137 -0.36 2.60 -7.74
CA CYS A 137 -1.37 1.89 -8.54
C CYS A 137 -1.46 0.41 -8.13
N ALA A 138 -0.34 -0.24 -7.91
CA ALA A 138 -0.28 -1.64 -7.51
C ALA A 138 -0.96 -1.87 -6.15
N ILE A 139 -0.66 -1.08 -5.14
CA ILE A 139 -1.30 -1.21 -3.81
C ILE A 139 -2.79 -0.88 -3.87
N ASN A 140 -3.20 0.12 -4.66
CA ASN A 140 -4.61 0.42 -4.86
C ASN A 140 -5.37 -0.75 -5.47
N THR A 141 -4.77 -1.51 -6.39
CA THR A 141 -5.33 -2.75 -6.93
C THR A 141 -5.45 -3.81 -5.84
N TRP A 142 -4.42 -4.04 -5.04
CA TRP A 142 -4.45 -4.98 -3.91
C TRP A 142 -5.52 -4.62 -2.87
N ASN A 143 -5.65 -3.33 -2.52
CA ASN A 143 -6.70 -2.87 -1.61
C ASN A 143 -8.09 -3.24 -2.15
N ARG A 144 -8.34 -3.01 -3.46
CA ARG A 144 -9.62 -3.32 -4.10
C ARG A 144 -9.89 -4.82 -4.15
N PHE A 145 -8.91 -5.63 -4.49
CA PHE A 145 -9.04 -7.09 -4.43
C PHE A 145 -9.39 -7.54 -3.02
N SER A 146 -8.65 -7.08 -2.02
CA SER A 146 -8.85 -7.49 -0.62
C SER A 146 -10.22 -7.07 -0.08
N ILE A 147 -10.62 -5.82 -0.29
CA ILE A 147 -11.91 -5.29 0.18
C ILE A 147 -13.07 -5.97 -0.55
N ALA A 148 -13.01 -6.04 -1.89
CA ALA A 148 -14.09 -6.63 -2.69
C ALA A 148 -14.31 -8.11 -2.40
N THR A 149 -13.25 -8.85 -2.10
CA THR A 149 -13.35 -10.28 -1.77
C THR A 149 -13.43 -10.57 -0.27
N GLY A 150 -13.40 -9.55 0.58
CA GLY A 150 -13.62 -9.68 2.02
C GLY A 150 -12.48 -10.39 2.77
N LYS A 151 -11.23 -10.09 2.41
CA LYS A 151 -10.06 -10.59 3.16
C LYS A 151 -10.08 -10.13 4.61
N ILE A 152 -9.76 -11.04 5.53
CA ILE A 152 -9.81 -10.78 6.98
C ILE A 152 -8.43 -10.37 7.47
N ALA A 153 -8.36 -9.25 8.19
CA ALA A 153 -7.12 -8.75 8.78
C ALA A 153 -6.53 -9.78 9.78
N GLY A 154 -5.20 -9.92 9.80
CA GLY A 154 -4.50 -10.87 10.66
C GLY A 154 -4.31 -12.26 10.05
N THR A 155 -4.88 -12.53 8.87
CA THR A 155 -4.80 -13.83 8.18
C THR A 155 -3.89 -13.75 6.96
N ASP A 156 -2.63 -13.41 7.13
CA ASP A 156 -1.66 -13.28 6.03
C ASP A 156 -1.38 -14.64 5.38
N GLU A 157 -1.95 -14.87 4.19
CA GLU A 157 -1.84 -16.11 3.43
C GLU A 157 -0.44 -16.35 2.84
N ARG A 158 0.41 -15.33 2.78
CA ARG A 158 1.79 -15.44 2.28
C ARG A 158 2.69 -16.30 3.20
N LYS A 159 2.21 -16.58 4.40
CA LYS A 159 2.96 -17.31 5.45
C LYS A 159 2.65 -18.81 5.49
N LYS A 160 1.91 -19.33 4.53
CA LYS A 160 1.56 -20.76 4.44
C LYS A 160 2.50 -21.51 3.53
#